data_7d73f772d49c7afdc1fb57762a98d6ef
#
_entry.id   7d73f772d49c7afdc1fb57762a98d6ef
#
_cell.length_a   1.000
_cell.length_b   1.000
_cell.length_c   1.000
_cell.angle_alpha   90.00
_cell.angle_beta   90.00
_cell.angle_gamma   90.00
#
_symmetry.space_group_name_H-M   'P 1'
#
loop_
_entity.id
_entity.type
_entity.pdbx_description
1 polymer ?
#
loop_
_entity_poly.entity_id
_entity_poly.type
_entity_poly.pdbx_seq_one_letter_code
_entity_poly.pdbx_strand_id
1 'polypeptide(L)'
;DTKDEQIVFSKEDYFEKNDSELKNSIQWIIPNAQKNTMEPILLTLEQGGSTYPDNPHEGEEFGYVLKGSVEIHIGGKIYKAKKGESFYYEAKYSHHIESKKGATIIWVSSPPSF
;
A
#
# COMPACT_ATOMS: atom_id res chain seq x y z
N ASP A 1 -33.60 -9.19 10.32
CA ASP A 1 -33.34 -8.34 9.18
C ASP A 1 -31.91 -8.48 8.70
N THR A 2 -31.77 -8.83 7.45
CA THR A 2 -30.45 -8.97 6.86
C THR A 2 -30.27 -7.89 5.81
N LYS A 3 -29.29 -7.07 6.03
CA LYS A 3 -28.83 -6.18 4.98
C LYS A 3 -27.84 -6.92 4.13
N ASP A 4 -27.97 -6.74 2.85
CA ASP A 4 -26.94 -7.24 1.94
C ASP A 4 -25.67 -6.46 2.18
N GLU A 5 -24.61 -7.18 2.44
CA GLU A 5 -23.31 -6.54 2.54
C GLU A 5 -22.81 -6.21 1.14
N GLN A 6 -22.20 -5.05 1.02
CA GLN A 6 -21.54 -4.69 -0.22
C GLN A 6 -20.26 -5.51 -0.34
N ILE A 7 -20.12 -6.21 -1.43
CA ILE A 7 -18.96 -7.08 -1.69
C ILE A 7 -18.06 -6.50 -2.78
N VAL A 8 -18.67 -5.82 -3.77
CA VAL A 8 -17.94 -5.26 -4.90
C VAL A 8 -17.92 -3.75 -4.78
N PHE A 9 -16.74 -3.17 -4.99
CA PHE A 9 -16.51 -1.74 -4.88
C PHE A 9 -15.93 -1.23 -6.18
N SER A 10 -16.29 0.01 -6.53
CA SER A 10 -15.81 0.65 -7.75
C SER A 10 -15.20 2.01 -7.41
N LYS A 11 -14.76 2.73 -8.43
CA LYS A 11 -14.10 4.03 -8.26
C LYS A 11 -14.92 5.02 -7.42
N GLU A 12 -16.24 4.97 -7.54
CA GLU A 12 -17.11 5.88 -6.79
C GLU A 12 -17.08 5.61 -5.29
N ASP A 13 -16.67 4.40 -4.90
CA ASP A 13 -16.61 4.01 -3.50
C ASP A 13 -15.24 4.32 -2.88
N TYR A 14 -14.22 4.53 -3.71
CA TYR A 14 -12.85 4.65 -3.25
C TYR A 14 -12.61 5.99 -2.58
N PHE A 15 -11.78 5.98 -1.56
CA PHE A 15 -11.27 7.18 -0.94
C PHE A 15 -9.84 7.41 -1.42
N GLU A 16 -9.52 8.63 -1.82
CA GLU A 16 -8.21 8.94 -2.36
C GLU A 16 -7.54 10.05 -1.56
N LYS A 17 -6.24 9.91 -1.35
CA LYS A 17 -5.41 10.93 -0.72
C LYS A 17 -4.14 11.09 -1.55
N ASN A 18 -3.82 12.33 -1.90
CA ASN A 18 -2.63 12.66 -2.66
C ASN A 18 -1.65 13.43 -1.80
N ASP A 19 -0.37 13.15 -1.95
CA ASP A 19 0.69 13.87 -1.27
C ASP A 19 1.67 14.38 -2.34
N SER A 20 1.66 15.68 -2.59
CA SER A 20 2.47 16.27 -3.65
C SER A 20 3.95 16.33 -3.29
N GLU A 21 4.28 16.38 -2.01
CA GLU A 21 5.68 16.41 -1.58
C GLU A 21 6.32 15.03 -1.73
N LEU A 22 5.61 14.01 -1.31
CA LEU A 22 6.08 12.63 -1.44
C LEU A 22 5.81 12.04 -2.81
N LYS A 23 5.04 12.73 -3.64
CA LYS A 23 4.69 12.30 -5.01
C LYS A 23 4.00 10.94 -5.01
N ASN A 24 3.04 10.78 -4.13
CA ASN A 24 2.26 9.56 -4.07
C ASN A 24 0.76 9.84 -4.09
N SER A 25 0.01 8.82 -4.46
CA SER A 25 -1.44 8.80 -4.39
C SER A 25 -1.86 7.47 -3.79
N ILE A 26 -2.70 7.53 -2.78
CA ILE A 26 -3.22 6.34 -2.11
C ILE A 26 -4.71 6.29 -2.36
N GLN A 27 -5.20 5.15 -2.84
CA GLN A 27 -6.63 4.88 -2.94
C GLN A 27 -6.98 3.73 -2.01
N TRP A 28 -7.93 3.97 -1.11
CA TRP A 28 -8.52 2.92 -0.31
C TRP A 28 -9.59 2.25 -1.14
N ILE A 29 -9.24 1.09 -1.70
CA ILE A 29 -10.12 0.37 -2.62
C ILE A 29 -11.14 -0.51 -1.90
N ILE A 30 -10.98 -0.66 -0.59
CA ILE A 30 -12.00 -1.18 0.30
C ILE A 30 -12.25 -0.10 1.34
N PRO A 31 -13.34 0.67 1.21
CA PRO A 31 -13.61 1.76 2.15
C PRO A 31 -13.94 1.22 3.54
N ASN A 32 -13.60 2.00 4.55
CA ASN A 32 -13.81 1.65 5.96
C ASN A 32 -13.11 0.37 6.40
N ALA A 33 -12.00 0.06 5.77
CA ALA A 33 -11.27 -1.18 6.03
C ALA A 33 -10.66 -1.23 7.44
N GLN A 34 -10.64 -0.11 8.18
CA GLN A 34 -10.14 -0.09 9.55
C GLN A 34 -10.89 -1.04 10.47
N LYS A 35 -12.09 -1.44 10.09
CA LYS A 35 -12.90 -2.41 10.84
C LYS A 35 -12.65 -3.84 10.42
N ASN A 36 -11.87 -4.04 9.38
CA ASN A 36 -11.60 -5.36 8.82
C ASN A 36 -10.28 -5.92 9.36
N THR A 37 -10.01 -7.17 9.05
CA THR A 37 -8.74 -7.78 9.42
C THR A 37 -7.61 -7.29 8.54
N MET A 38 -7.91 -6.89 7.31
CA MET A 38 -6.90 -6.39 6.38
C MET A 38 -7.37 -5.11 5.70
N GLU A 39 -6.40 -4.31 5.29
CA GLU A 39 -6.65 -3.03 4.64
C GLU A 39 -5.88 -2.97 3.32
N PRO A 40 -6.53 -3.21 2.18
CA PRO A 40 -5.89 -3.06 0.87
C PRO A 40 -5.93 -1.61 0.40
N ILE A 41 -4.82 -1.18 -0.20
CA ILE A 41 -4.77 0.10 -0.89
C ILE A 41 -4.14 -0.08 -2.26
N LEU A 42 -4.46 0.85 -3.15
CA LEU A 42 -3.76 1.02 -4.41
C LEU A 42 -2.84 2.22 -4.25
N LEU A 43 -1.55 1.99 -4.34
CA LEU A 43 -0.54 3.04 -4.20
C LEU A 43 0.04 3.34 -5.56
N THR A 44 0.02 4.61 -5.93
CA THR A 44 0.68 5.08 -7.14
C THR A 44 1.80 6.01 -6.74
N LEU A 45 3.01 5.71 -7.20
CA LEU A 45 4.19 6.54 -6.98
C LEU A 45 4.58 7.15 -8.31
N GLU A 46 4.75 8.47 -8.32
CA GLU A 46 5.35 9.15 -9.46
C GLU A 46 6.85 8.92 -9.45
N GLN A 47 7.51 9.34 -10.49
CA GLN A 47 8.96 9.27 -10.56
C GLN A 47 9.59 9.98 -9.36
N GLY A 48 10.37 9.24 -8.58
CA GLY A 48 10.96 9.75 -7.34
C GLY A 48 10.00 9.77 -6.16
N GLY A 49 8.83 9.19 -6.30
CA GLY A 49 7.84 9.17 -5.24
C GLY A 49 8.17 8.17 -4.12
N SER A 50 7.60 8.42 -2.96
CA SER A 50 7.81 7.56 -1.80
C SER A 50 6.62 7.62 -0.85
N THR A 51 6.61 6.70 0.11
CA THR A 51 5.70 6.77 1.24
C THR A 51 6.44 7.29 2.46
N TYR A 52 5.71 7.75 3.45
CA TYR A 52 6.31 8.10 4.74
C TYR A 52 6.92 6.86 5.37
N PRO A 53 8.08 7.01 6.05
CA PRO A 53 8.59 5.90 6.85
C PRO A 53 7.60 5.57 7.96
N ASP A 54 7.18 4.32 8.00
CA ASP A 54 6.31 3.83 9.06
C ASP A 54 7.14 3.28 10.20
N ASN A 55 6.69 3.55 11.42
CA ASN A 55 7.27 2.95 12.59
C ASN A 55 6.96 1.46 12.63
N PRO A 56 7.77 0.67 13.35
CA PRO A 56 7.44 -0.74 13.56
C PRO A 56 6.06 -0.89 14.21
N HIS A 57 5.31 -1.87 13.77
CA HIS A 57 4.00 -2.17 14.33
C HIS A 57 3.71 -3.66 14.21
N GLU A 58 2.69 -4.12 14.90
CA GLU A 58 2.24 -5.49 14.76
C GLU A 58 1.65 -5.72 13.39
N GLY A 59 1.84 -6.93 12.89
CA GLY A 59 1.17 -7.36 11.69
C GLY A 59 2.09 -7.62 10.53
N GLU A 60 1.46 -7.83 9.41
CA GLU A 60 2.10 -8.22 8.17
C GLU A 60 1.68 -7.28 7.06
N GLU A 61 2.53 -7.17 6.06
CA GLU A 61 2.20 -6.41 4.86
C GLU A 61 2.56 -7.22 3.63
N PHE A 62 1.71 -7.13 2.63
CA PHE A 62 1.88 -7.77 1.34
C PHE A 62 1.73 -6.73 0.25
N GLY A 63 2.52 -6.86 -0.81
CA GLY A 63 2.34 -6.01 -1.98
C GLY A 63 2.53 -6.78 -3.27
N TYR A 64 1.91 -6.25 -4.33
CA TYR A 64 2.05 -6.78 -5.67
C TYR A 64 2.25 -5.62 -6.63
N VAL A 65 3.31 -5.68 -7.44
CA VAL A 65 3.64 -4.59 -8.36
C VAL A 65 2.86 -4.76 -9.66
N LEU A 66 1.93 -3.86 -9.90
CA LEU A 66 1.11 -3.87 -11.11
C LEU A 66 1.83 -3.21 -12.27
N LYS A 67 2.66 -2.20 -11.99
CA LYS A 67 3.33 -1.38 -12.99
C LYS A 67 4.59 -0.79 -12.40
N GLY A 68 5.64 -0.71 -13.21
CA GLY A 68 6.89 -0.10 -12.78
C GLY A 68 7.71 -0.96 -11.84
N SER A 69 8.43 -0.31 -10.95
CA SER A 69 9.30 -0.99 -9.98
C SER A 69 9.41 -0.18 -8.71
N VAL A 70 9.62 -0.86 -7.59
CA VAL A 70 9.73 -0.24 -6.29
C VAL A 70 10.97 -0.73 -5.55
N GLU A 71 11.40 0.11 -4.59
CA GLU A 71 12.41 -0.25 -3.61
C GLU A 71 11.70 -0.26 -2.26
N ILE A 72 11.72 -1.41 -1.61
CA ILE A 72 11.11 -1.59 -0.29
C ILE A 72 12.23 -1.47 0.73
N HIS A 73 12.14 -0.47 1.58
CA HIS A 73 13.12 -0.19 2.63
C HIS A 73 12.61 -0.79 3.93
N ILE A 74 13.35 -1.70 4.51
CA ILE A 74 12.99 -2.38 5.76
C ILE A 74 14.21 -2.42 6.67
N GLY A 75 14.19 -1.65 7.75
CA GLY A 75 15.23 -1.68 8.76
C GLY A 75 16.63 -1.45 8.20
N GLY A 76 16.78 -0.56 7.24
CA GLY A 76 18.08 -0.26 6.64
C GLY A 76 18.48 -1.14 5.46
N LYS A 77 17.68 -2.14 5.13
CA LYS A 77 17.89 -2.97 3.94
C LYS A 77 16.93 -2.54 2.84
N ILE A 78 17.37 -2.71 1.58
CA ILE A 78 16.59 -2.33 0.41
C ILE A 78 16.34 -3.57 -0.43
N TYR A 79 15.07 -3.80 -0.75
CA TYR A 79 14.64 -4.90 -1.60
C TYR A 79 13.96 -4.31 -2.82
N LYS A 80 14.25 -4.88 -3.99
CA LYS A 80 13.68 -4.39 -5.25
C LYS A 80 12.61 -5.34 -5.75
N ALA A 81 11.51 -4.79 -6.23
CA ALA A 81 10.45 -5.56 -6.87
C ALA A 81 9.98 -4.81 -8.11
N LYS A 82 9.75 -5.55 -9.19
CA LYS A 82 9.29 -5.00 -10.46
C LYS A 82 7.94 -5.60 -10.83
N LYS A 83 7.34 -5.08 -11.90
CA LYS A 83 6.05 -5.52 -12.41
C LYS A 83 5.93 -7.05 -12.40
N GLY A 84 4.86 -7.54 -11.81
CA GLY A 84 4.58 -8.97 -11.71
C GLY A 84 5.19 -9.65 -10.51
N GLU A 85 5.96 -8.92 -9.71
CA GLU A 85 6.56 -9.47 -8.50
C GLU A 85 5.80 -9.02 -7.26
N SER A 86 5.86 -9.83 -6.23
CA SER A 86 5.20 -9.57 -4.96
C SER A 86 6.22 -9.49 -3.85
N PHE A 87 5.81 -8.86 -2.74
CA PHE A 87 6.65 -8.80 -1.55
C PHE A 87 5.78 -9.02 -0.31
N TYR A 88 6.45 -9.49 0.73
CA TYR A 88 5.81 -9.75 2.01
C TYR A 88 6.82 -9.54 3.12
N TYR A 89 6.37 -8.94 4.23
CA TYR A 89 7.19 -8.83 5.42
C TYR A 89 6.32 -8.67 6.66
N GLU A 90 6.89 -9.06 7.81
CA GLU A 90 6.33 -8.67 9.09
C GLU A 90 6.80 -7.25 9.40
N ALA A 91 5.91 -6.41 9.92
CA ALA A 91 6.19 -4.99 10.12
C ALA A 91 7.00 -4.71 11.39
N LYS A 92 8.04 -5.48 11.63
CA LYS A 92 8.88 -5.41 12.85
C LYS A 92 9.87 -4.27 12.85
N TYR A 93 10.18 -3.71 11.68
CA TYR A 93 11.16 -2.66 11.52
C TYR A 93 10.51 -1.47 10.84
N SER A 94 11.16 -0.30 10.97
CA SER A 94 10.75 0.87 10.20
C SER A 94 10.78 0.53 8.71
N HIS A 95 9.78 0.96 7.96
CA HIS A 95 9.67 0.59 6.56
C HIS A 95 9.00 1.68 5.73
N HIS A 96 9.35 1.74 4.45
CA HIS A 96 8.70 2.59 3.46
C HIS A 96 9.00 2.07 2.07
N ILE A 97 8.29 2.62 1.08
CA ILE A 97 8.43 2.22 -0.31
C ILE A 97 8.75 3.44 -1.14
N GLU A 98 9.69 3.28 -2.08
CA GLU A 98 10.07 4.32 -3.03
C GLU A 98 10.06 3.77 -4.44
N SER A 99 9.95 4.66 -5.43
CA SER A 99 10.11 4.30 -6.82
C SER A 99 10.90 5.39 -7.54
N LYS A 100 11.97 5.00 -8.21
CA LYS A 100 12.79 5.95 -8.98
C LYS A 100 12.12 6.37 -10.27
N LYS A 101 11.39 5.47 -10.89
CA LYS A 101 10.77 5.73 -12.21
C LYS A 101 9.25 5.80 -12.17
N GLY A 102 8.66 5.48 -11.06
CA GLY A 102 7.22 5.42 -10.89
C GLY A 102 6.73 3.99 -10.81
N ALA A 103 5.61 3.78 -10.12
CA ALA A 103 5.05 2.45 -9.93
C ALA A 103 3.60 2.54 -9.48
N THR A 104 2.89 1.44 -9.70
CA THR A 104 1.56 1.22 -9.14
C THR A 104 1.57 -0.14 -8.48
N ILE A 105 1.19 -0.19 -7.21
CA ILE A 105 1.15 -1.45 -6.47
C ILE A 105 -0.16 -1.60 -5.71
N ILE A 106 -0.55 -2.85 -5.49
CA ILE A 106 -1.55 -3.17 -4.48
C ILE A 106 -0.77 -3.50 -3.22
N TRP A 107 -1.16 -2.87 -2.11
CA TRP A 107 -0.46 -3.02 -0.84
C TRP A 107 -1.49 -3.30 0.24
N VAL A 108 -1.26 -4.35 1.01
CA VAL A 108 -2.23 -4.82 2.01
C VAL A 108 -1.55 -4.87 3.37
N SER A 109 -2.19 -4.28 4.37
CA SER A 109 -1.74 -4.37 5.75
C SER A 109 -2.75 -5.16 6.57
N SER A 110 -2.28 -6.05 7.39
CA SER A 110 -3.11 -6.81 8.33
C SER A 110 -2.40 -6.87 9.68
N PRO A 111 -2.96 -6.25 10.74
CA PRO A 111 -4.19 -5.44 10.76
C PRO A 111 -4.03 -4.11 10.00
N PRO A 112 -5.12 -3.39 9.80
CA PRO A 112 -5.08 -2.09 9.12
C PRO A 112 -4.07 -1.13 9.76
N SER A 113 -3.30 -0.43 8.92
CA SER A 113 -2.26 0.49 9.39
C SER A 113 -2.04 1.69 8.47
N PHE A 114 -2.79 1.77 7.38
CA PHE A 114 -2.62 2.88 6.43
C PHE A 114 -3.49 4.12 6.79
#